data_ab35104fab8e93ea567bc79ba258e62b
#
_entry.id   ab35104fab8e93ea567bc79ba258e62b
#
_cell.length_a   1.000
_cell.length_b   1.000
_cell.length_c   1.000
_cell.angle_alpha   90.00
_cell.angle_beta   90.00
_cell.angle_gamma   90.00
#
_symmetry.space_group_name_H-M   'P 1'
#
loop_
_entity.id
_entity.type
_entity.pdbx_description
1 polymer ?
#
loop_
_entity_poly.entity_id
_entity_poly.type
_entity_poly.pdbx_seq_one_letter_code
_entity_poly.pdbx_strand_id
1 'polypeptide(L)' 'MKYVCELCGYVYDPAVGDVENGVDEGTDFEDISSDWVCPLCGAGKEDFDRVGGNELDHVDF' A
#
# COMPACT_ATOMS: atom_id res chain seq x y z
N MET A 1 -2.43 4.40 -7.13
CA MET A 1 -2.12 5.11 -5.89
C MET A 1 -1.32 4.21 -4.96
N LYS A 2 -0.22 4.69 -4.46
CA LYS A 2 0.64 3.86 -3.63
C LYS A 2 0.30 4.01 -2.16
N TYR A 3 0.65 3.01 -1.38
CA TYR A 3 0.45 3.04 0.05
C TYR A 3 1.76 2.68 0.73
N VAL A 4 2.04 3.31 1.86
CA VAL A 4 3.30 3.06 2.57
C VAL A 4 2.98 2.54 3.97
N CYS A 5 3.71 1.52 4.38
CA CYS A 5 3.58 0.98 5.71
C CYS A 5 4.25 1.94 6.69
N GLU A 6 3.49 2.42 7.67
CA GLU A 6 4.01 3.41 8.60
C GLU A 6 5.01 2.81 9.58
N LEU A 7 5.05 1.50 9.69
CA LEU A 7 5.93 0.86 10.66
C LEU A 7 7.30 0.54 10.09
N CYS A 8 7.39 0.19 8.80
CA CYS A 8 8.68 -0.21 8.24
C CYS A 8 9.03 0.50 6.95
N GLY A 9 8.10 1.25 6.37
CA GLY A 9 8.40 1.99 5.13
C GLY A 9 8.17 1.21 3.85
N TYR A 10 7.65 -0.01 3.92
CA TYR A 10 7.36 -0.76 2.70
C TYR A 10 6.30 -0.01 1.87
N VAL A 11 6.50 0.06 0.56
CA VAL A 11 5.56 0.75 -0.31
C VAL A 11 4.83 -0.28 -1.16
N TYR A 12 3.49 -0.29 -1.09
CA TYR A 12 2.69 -1.11 -1.97
C TYR A 12 2.36 -0.31 -3.21
N ASP A 13 2.79 -0.82 -4.36
CA ASP A 13 2.54 -0.17 -5.64
C ASP A 13 1.53 -1.03 -6.40
N PRO A 14 0.32 -0.54 -6.68
CA PRO A 14 -0.68 -1.34 -7.37
C PRO A 14 -0.22 -1.85 -8.72
N ALA A 15 0.68 -1.12 -9.40
CA ALA A 15 1.16 -1.56 -10.69
C ALA A 15 2.00 -2.82 -10.57
N VAL A 16 2.56 -3.07 -9.39
CA VAL A 16 3.43 -4.23 -9.17
C VAL A 16 2.69 -5.33 -8.43
N GLY A 17 1.81 -4.96 -7.52
CA GLY A 17 1.11 -5.91 -6.68
C GLY A 17 2.03 -6.55 -5.67
N ASP A 18 1.65 -7.72 -5.18
CA ASP A 18 2.46 -8.49 -4.26
C ASP A 18 2.21 -9.95 -4.59
N VAL A 19 2.68 -10.35 -5.76
CA VAL A 19 2.35 -11.64 -6.34
C VAL A 19 2.78 -12.78 -5.43
N GLU A 20 3.88 -12.63 -4.71
CA GLU A 20 4.34 -13.68 -3.83
C GLU A 20 3.36 -13.95 -2.70
N ASN A 21 2.54 -12.97 -2.36
CA ASN A 21 1.58 -13.12 -1.30
C ASN A 21 0.15 -13.11 -1.82
N GLY A 22 -0.02 -13.40 -3.11
CA GLY A 22 -1.34 -13.61 -3.66
C GLY A 22 -2.04 -12.35 -4.16
N VAL A 23 -1.31 -11.25 -4.34
CA VAL A 23 -1.91 -10.01 -4.81
C VAL A 23 -1.41 -9.74 -6.22
N ASP A 24 -2.32 -9.87 -7.21
CA ASP A 24 -1.93 -9.70 -8.60
C ASP A 24 -1.56 -8.27 -8.92
N GLU A 25 -0.74 -8.12 -9.97
CA GLU A 25 -0.44 -6.80 -10.49
C GLU A 25 -1.73 -6.13 -10.90
N GLY A 26 -1.83 -4.85 -10.65
CA GLY A 26 -3.02 -4.10 -11.00
C GLY A 26 -4.10 -4.09 -9.93
N THR A 27 -3.84 -4.69 -8.77
CA THR A 27 -4.83 -4.72 -7.69
C THR A 27 -4.70 -3.45 -6.86
N ASP A 28 -5.80 -2.73 -6.72
CA ASP A 28 -5.79 -1.56 -5.84
C ASP A 28 -5.66 -2.01 -4.39
N PHE A 29 -5.03 -1.18 -3.58
CA PHE A 29 -4.83 -1.54 -2.18
C PHE A 29 -6.15 -1.87 -1.50
N GLU A 30 -7.20 -1.13 -1.83
CA GLU A 30 -8.51 -1.33 -1.20
C GLU A 30 -9.14 -2.65 -1.60
N ASP A 31 -8.69 -3.25 -2.69
CA ASP A 31 -9.22 -4.53 -3.13
C ASP A 31 -8.45 -5.71 -2.58
N ILE A 32 -7.36 -5.46 -1.84
CA ILE A 32 -6.61 -6.54 -1.24
C ILE A 32 -7.40 -7.08 -0.05
N SER A 33 -7.34 -8.39 0.15
CA SER A 33 -8.02 -9.02 1.27
C SER A 33 -7.62 -8.36 2.58
N SER A 34 -8.55 -8.25 3.51
CA SER A 34 -8.25 -7.67 4.80
C SER A 34 -7.27 -8.53 5.60
N ASP A 35 -7.02 -9.76 5.17
CA ASP A 35 -6.06 -10.62 5.83
C ASP A 35 -4.64 -10.38 5.38
N TRP A 36 -4.44 -9.60 4.34
CA TRP A 36 -3.10 -9.33 3.83
C TRP A 36 -2.34 -8.46 4.83
N VAL A 37 -1.06 -8.74 4.98
CA VAL A 37 -0.23 -7.96 5.88
C VAL A 37 1.02 -7.56 5.15
N CYS A 38 1.73 -6.59 5.72
CA CYS A 38 2.97 -6.10 5.14
C CYS A 38 3.96 -7.24 5.02
N PRO A 39 4.54 -7.46 3.83
CA PRO A 39 5.47 -8.57 3.64
C PRO A 39 6.81 -8.39 4.35
N LEU A 40 7.09 -7.18 4.81
CA LEU A 40 8.35 -6.94 5.50
C LEU A 40 8.23 -6.99 7.01
N CYS A 41 7.14 -6.47 7.57
CA CYS A 41 7.04 -6.39 9.02
C CYS A 41 5.79 -7.02 9.59
N GLY A 42 4.86 -7.44 8.73
CA GLY A 42 3.64 -8.10 9.20
C GLY A 42 2.55 -7.17 9.67
N ALA A 43 2.70 -5.86 9.46
CA ALA A 43 1.67 -4.91 9.88
C ALA A 43 0.42 -5.10 9.04
N GLY A 44 -0.74 -4.85 9.64
CA GLY A 44 -2.00 -4.97 8.92
C GLY A 44 -2.23 -3.78 8.00
N LYS A 45 -3.29 -3.87 7.21
CA LYS A 45 -3.60 -2.81 6.26
C LYS A 45 -3.88 -1.50 6.96
N GLU A 46 -4.34 -1.55 8.19
CA GLU A 46 -4.65 -0.32 8.91
C GLU A 46 -3.41 0.49 9.22
N ASP A 47 -2.23 -0.08 9.09
CA ASP A 47 -0.98 0.64 9.34
C ASP A 47 -0.39 1.22 8.07
N PHE A 48 -1.16 1.25 6.99
CA PHE A 48 -0.70 1.82 5.74
C PHE A 48 -1.38 3.15 5.47
N ASP A 49 -0.59 4.10 4.94
CA ASP A 49 -1.10 5.40 4.53
C ASP A 49 -1.02 5.56 3.04
N ARG A 50 -1.96 6.32 2.48
CA ARG A 50 -1.93 6.63 1.07
C ARG A 50 -0.80 7.59 0.77
N VAL A 51 -0.06 7.31 -0.30
CA VAL A 51 1.07 8.14 -0.69
C VAL A 51 0.71 8.84 -1.98
N GLY A 52 0.90 10.14 -2.03
CA GLY A 52 0.73 10.90 -3.24
C GLY A 52 -0.67 11.33 -3.53
N GLY A 53 -1.61 10.74 -2.89
CA GLY A 53 -2.98 11.06 -3.20
C GLY A 53 -3.33 12.44 -2.83
N ASN A 54 -2.66 12.96 -1.88
CA ASN A 54 -2.97 14.22 -1.49
C ASN A 54 -1.88 15.13 -1.59
N GLU A 55 -0.86 14.75 -2.06
CA GLU A 55 0.07 15.59 -2.15
C GLU A 55 -0.19 16.56 -3.05
N LEU A 56 -0.92 16.32 -3.80
CA LEU A 56 -1.26 17.22 -4.58
C LEU A 56 -1.96 18.18 -3.95
N ASP A 57 -2.41 17.75 -3.05
CA ASP A 57 -3.07 18.58 -2.37
C ASP A 57 -2.23 19.38 -1.71
N HIS A 58 -1.44 19.17 -1.75
CA HIS A 58 -0.67 19.76 -1.14
C HIS A 58 0.06 20.47 -1.70
N VAL A 59 -0.23 20.41 -2.30
CA VAL A 59 0.30 20.98 -2.68
C VAL A 59 0.47 21.98 -2.61
N ASP A 60 0.21 21.92 -2.37
CA ASP A 60 0.33 22.55 -2.12
C ASP A 60 0.87 23.28 -1.95
N PHE A 61 1.00 23.43 -2.09
CA PHE A 61 1.59 23.83 -1.81
C PHE A 61 1.85 24.35 -1.90
#